data_33d555839399174c2b522026728ed84f
#
_entry.id   33d555839399174c2b522026728ed84f
#
_cell.length_a   1.000
_cell.length_b   1.000
_cell.length_c   1.000
_cell.angle_alpha   90.00
_cell.angle_beta   90.00
_cell.angle_gamma   90.00
#
_symmetry.space_group_name_H-M   'P 1'
#
loop_
_entity.id
_entity.type
_entity.pdbx_description
1 polymer ?
#
loop_
_entity_poly.entity_id
_entity_poly.type
_entity_poly.pdbx_seq_one_letter_code
_entity_poly.pdbx_strand_id
1 'polypeptide(L)'
;MKRNFCKKLLPFVFIGIIMTGCTAKSSDNNIESAQIAQAEYTFTDDLGREVSVSSPKSVVTLIGSFTDIWLLSGGTVTGACDDSWASLNLDLPDNVINTGKVKEPNLESILSAEPDFIIGSVKTSSNLDLMETFESLGIPCAYFDVTGFDDYLDMLNICTDITGRKDLYKANGLDVQQQIANAVKKADGSSPEVLYLRTSASSVTAKGSEGNVCGEILSDLGCINIADGNAALSENLSLEAILQADPDYIFVT
;
A
#
# COMPACT_ATOMS: atom_id res chain seq x y z
N MET A 1 -5.35 -26.23 -8.09
CA MET A 1 -4.22 -26.92 -8.79
C MET A 1 -2.95 -26.59 -8.02
N LYS A 2 -2.44 -27.54 -7.19
CA LYS A 2 -1.33 -27.29 -6.25
C LYS A 2 0.00 -27.15 -7.00
N ARG A 3 0.68 -26.01 -6.85
CA ARG A 3 2.06 -25.81 -7.34
C ARG A 3 3.03 -26.04 -6.20
N ASN A 4 3.78 -27.14 -6.29
CA ASN A 4 4.87 -27.49 -5.37
C ASN A 4 6.07 -26.59 -5.67
N PHE A 5 6.50 -25.81 -4.68
CA PHE A 5 7.74 -25.03 -4.73
C PHE A 5 8.89 -25.85 -4.15
N CYS A 6 9.83 -26.24 -5.00
CA CYS A 6 11.01 -27.02 -4.64
C CYS A 6 12.13 -26.07 -4.19
N LYS A 7 12.43 -26.05 -2.87
CA LYS A 7 13.57 -25.31 -2.32
C LYS A 7 14.87 -26.06 -2.63
N LYS A 8 15.77 -25.45 -3.40
CA LYS A 8 17.16 -25.88 -3.52
C LYS A 8 18.03 -25.08 -2.54
N LEU A 9 18.52 -25.76 -1.51
CA LEU A 9 19.58 -25.26 -0.63
C LEU A 9 20.94 -25.46 -1.31
N LEU A 10 21.74 -24.39 -1.37
CA LEU A 10 23.16 -24.46 -1.75
C LEU A 10 23.99 -24.07 -0.53
N PRO A 11 24.97 -24.88 -0.09
CA PRO A 11 25.84 -24.51 1.02
C PRO A 11 27.03 -23.68 0.52
N PHE A 12 27.23 -22.51 1.10
CA PHE A 12 28.44 -21.72 0.92
C PHE A 12 29.52 -22.18 1.90
N VAL A 13 30.65 -22.66 1.37
CA VAL A 13 31.84 -23.02 2.14
C VAL A 13 32.69 -21.77 2.30
N PHE A 14 32.93 -21.34 3.54
CA PHE A 14 33.88 -20.30 3.90
C PHE A 14 35.28 -20.91 4.07
N ILE A 15 36.23 -20.52 3.25
CA ILE A 15 37.67 -20.81 3.45
C ILE A 15 38.32 -19.59 4.10
N GLY A 16 38.71 -19.74 5.36
CA GLY A 16 39.45 -18.73 6.09
C GLY A 16 40.94 -18.77 5.70
N ILE A 17 41.51 -17.62 5.42
CA ILE A 17 42.99 -17.44 5.32
C ILE A 17 43.42 -16.58 6.49
N ILE A 18 44.19 -17.17 7.40
CA ILE A 18 44.87 -16.48 8.51
C ILE A 18 46.24 -16.01 7.96
N MET A 19 46.47 -14.72 8.00
CA MET A 19 47.82 -14.15 7.86
C MET A 19 48.13 -13.31 9.10
N THR A 20 49.04 -13.81 9.91
CA THR A 20 49.72 -13.11 10.99
C THR A 20 50.82 -12.20 10.45
N GLY A 21 50.82 -10.95 10.85
CA GLY A 21 51.91 -10.02 10.61
C GLY A 21 51.87 -8.86 11.62
N CYS A 22 52.71 -8.98 12.68
CA CYS A 22 52.99 -7.88 13.61
C CYS A 22 54.00 -6.89 12.97
N THR A 23 53.71 -5.59 13.02
CA THR A 23 54.73 -4.56 13.34
C THR A 23 54.06 -3.25 13.76
N ALA A 24 54.74 -2.53 14.65
CA ALA A 24 54.25 -1.48 15.51
C ALA A 24 54.30 -0.06 14.93
N LYS A 25 53.48 0.81 15.56
CA LYS A 25 53.55 2.28 15.75
C LYS A 25 53.32 3.21 14.53
N SER A 26 52.23 3.92 14.55
CA SER A 26 52.23 5.34 14.95
C SER A 26 50.77 5.84 15.05
N SER A 27 50.53 6.69 16.07
CA SER A 27 49.29 7.36 16.36
C SER A 27 48.98 8.39 15.27
N ASP A 28 47.85 8.21 14.58
CA ASP A 28 47.09 9.34 14.04
C ASP A 28 45.60 8.98 14.22
N ASN A 29 44.98 9.72 15.12
CA ASN A 29 43.53 9.70 15.34
C ASN A 29 42.84 10.31 14.12
N ASN A 30 42.66 9.54 13.08
CA ASN A 30 41.63 9.82 12.07
C ASN A 30 40.41 8.95 12.44
N ILE A 31 39.49 9.54 13.17
CA ILE A 31 38.14 8.99 13.28
C ILE A 31 37.51 9.23 11.91
N GLU A 32 37.79 8.33 10.99
CA GLU A 32 37.02 8.17 9.78
C GLU A 32 35.65 7.71 10.26
N SER A 33 34.71 8.65 10.25
CA SER A 33 33.29 8.35 10.47
C SER A 33 32.93 7.33 9.37
N ALA A 34 32.92 6.06 9.75
CA ALA A 34 32.32 5.02 8.93
C ALA A 34 30.85 5.45 8.74
N GLN A 35 30.56 6.07 7.59
CA GLN A 35 29.19 6.12 7.09
C GLN A 35 28.78 4.66 7.00
N ILE A 36 27.92 4.24 7.94
CA ILE A 36 27.19 2.99 7.80
C ILE A 36 26.37 3.21 6.54
N ALA A 37 26.81 2.62 5.43
CA ALA A 37 26.01 2.55 4.23
C ALA A 37 24.71 1.86 4.65
N GLN A 38 23.63 2.62 4.73
CA GLN A 38 22.31 2.05 5.02
C GLN A 38 22.03 1.05 3.92
N ALA A 39 21.65 -0.18 4.31
CA ALA A 39 21.41 -1.24 3.36
C ALA A 39 20.29 -0.81 2.40
N GLU A 40 20.58 -0.90 1.11
CA GLU A 40 19.59 -0.71 0.05
C GLU A 40 18.57 -1.83 0.15
N TYR A 41 17.30 -1.48 0.16
CA TYR A 41 16.19 -2.43 0.12
C TYR A 41 15.61 -2.47 -1.28
N THR A 42 15.60 -3.64 -1.89
CA THR A 42 15.10 -3.87 -3.24
C THR A 42 13.88 -4.77 -3.19
N PHE A 43 12.83 -4.39 -3.90
CA PHE A 43 11.57 -5.14 -4.01
C PHE A 43 10.99 -5.01 -5.42
N THR A 44 9.99 -5.82 -5.72
CA THR A 44 9.21 -5.71 -6.97
C THR A 44 7.90 -5.01 -6.67
N ASP A 45 7.58 -3.95 -7.41
CA ASP A 45 6.29 -3.26 -7.31
C ASP A 45 5.18 -3.96 -8.12
N ASP A 46 3.94 -3.47 -8.03
CA ASP A 46 2.79 -4.10 -8.69
C ASP A 46 2.74 -3.85 -10.21
N LEU A 47 3.66 -3.05 -10.76
CA LEU A 47 3.93 -3.00 -12.20
C LEU A 47 4.97 -4.05 -12.64
N GLY A 48 5.50 -4.86 -11.71
CA GLY A 48 6.53 -5.86 -11.96
C GLY A 48 7.93 -5.29 -12.14
N ARG A 49 8.18 -4.05 -11.69
CA ARG A 49 9.47 -3.38 -11.77
C ARG A 49 10.27 -3.60 -10.49
N GLU A 50 11.59 -3.75 -10.63
CA GLU A 50 12.49 -3.75 -9.49
C GLU A 50 12.74 -2.30 -9.03
N VAL A 51 12.45 -2.02 -7.76
CA VAL A 51 12.61 -0.71 -7.13
C VAL A 51 13.58 -0.85 -5.96
N SER A 52 14.59 0.01 -5.93
CA SER A 52 15.58 0.06 -4.85
C SER A 52 15.52 1.38 -4.12
N VAL A 53 15.48 1.34 -2.78
CA VAL A 53 15.46 2.52 -1.91
C VAL A 53 16.42 2.35 -0.74
N SER A 54 17.03 3.46 -0.32
CA SER A 54 17.98 3.49 0.80
C SER A 54 17.49 4.47 1.87
N SER A 55 16.66 3.98 2.81
CA SER A 55 16.16 4.78 3.95
C SER A 55 15.71 6.19 3.54
N PRO A 56 14.66 6.31 2.73
CA PRO A 56 14.23 7.58 2.16
C PRO A 56 13.90 8.59 3.25
N LYS A 57 14.22 9.87 3.02
CA LYS A 57 14.01 10.98 3.94
C LYS A 57 12.94 11.95 3.48
N SER A 58 12.73 12.01 2.18
CA SER A 58 11.79 12.89 1.52
C SER A 58 10.84 12.07 0.66
N VAL A 59 9.76 11.59 1.29
CA VAL A 59 8.78 10.74 0.62
C VAL A 59 7.58 11.55 0.19
N VAL A 60 7.17 11.36 -1.06
CA VAL A 60 5.94 11.92 -1.62
C VAL A 60 4.97 10.79 -1.94
N THR A 61 3.72 10.95 -1.51
CA THR A 61 2.64 10.00 -1.80
C THR A 61 1.58 10.67 -2.68
N LEU A 62 1.15 9.97 -3.73
CA LEU A 62 0.25 10.51 -4.75
C LEU A 62 -1.24 10.16 -4.50
N ILE A 63 -1.53 9.43 -3.41
CA ILE A 63 -2.88 9.06 -2.95
C ILE A 63 -2.90 9.07 -1.43
N GLY A 64 -3.97 9.58 -0.82
CA GLY A 64 -4.09 9.70 0.62
C GLY A 64 -4.08 8.37 1.38
N SER A 65 -4.72 7.32 0.84
CA SER A 65 -4.67 5.99 1.46
C SER A 65 -3.25 5.42 1.52
N PHE A 66 -2.39 5.73 0.55
CA PHE A 66 -0.98 5.32 0.57
C PHE A 66 -0.15 6.20 1.50
N THR A 67 -0.56 7.48 1.69
CA THR A 67 -0.01 8.31 2.78
C THR A 67 -0.24 7.63 4.12
N ASP A 68 -1.48 7.19 4.38
CA ASP A 68 -1.84 6.51 5.63
C ASP A 68 -1.03 5.21 5.85
N ILE A 69 -0.94 4.35 4.84
CA ILE A 69 -0.14 3.11 4.92
C ILE A 69 1.34 3.42 5.22
N TRP A 70 1.90 4.44 4.56
CA TRP A 70 3.29 4.85 4.80
C TRP A 70 3.50 5.36 6.23
N LEU A 71 2.57 6.17 6.77
CA LEU A 71 2.59 6.62 8.17
C LEU A 71 2.44 5.45 9.15
N LEU A 72 1.51 4.52 8.89
CA LEU A 72 1.32 3.30 9.67
C LEU A 72 2.55 2.39 9.67
N SER A 73 3.39 2.47 8.65
CA SER A 73 4.68 1.78 8.58
C SER A 73 5.80 2.48 9.37
N GLY A 74 5.53 3.65 9.97
CA GLY A 74 6.51 4.47 10.69
C GLY A 74 7.29 5.43 9.80
N GLY A 75 6.84 5.62 8.55
CA GLY A 75 7.39 6.61 7.63
C GLY A 75 6.89 8.03 7.93
N THR A 76 7.53 9.01 7.29
CA THR A 76 7.11 10.41 7.25
C THR A 76 7.05 10.89 5.82
N VAL A 77 6.22 11.89 5.52
CA VAL A 77 6.09 12.46 4.19
C VAL A 77 6.54 13.91 4.15
N THR A 78 7.07 14.36 3.02
CA THR A 78 7.37 15.76 2.71
C THR A 78 6.35 16.34 1.73
N GLY A 79 5.64 15.48 0.99
CA GLY A 79 4.52 15.85 0.15
C GLY A 79 3.45 14.77 0.14
N ALA A 80 2.20 15.18 0.10
CA ALA A 80 1.04 14.29 0.09
C ALA A 80 -0.08 14.85 -0.79
N CYS A 81 -0.91 13.95 -1.32
CA CYS A 81 -2.07 14.31 -2.12
C CYS A 81 -3.16 14.96 -1.26
N ASP A 82 -3.95 15.85 -1.85
CA ASP A 82 -5.02 16.64 -1.21
C ASP A 82 -6.02 15.81 -0.39
N ASP A 83 -6.34 14.60 -0.85
CA ASP A 83 -7.26 13.68 -0.18
C ASP A 83 -6.74 13.15 1.17
N SER A 84 -5.43 13.25 1.44
CA SER A 84 -4.85 12.96 2.76
C SER A 84 -5.48 13.83 3.86
N TRP A 85 -5.76 15.10 3.56
CA TRP A 85 -6.42 16.03 4.48
C TRP A 85 -7.95 16.04 4.27
N ALA A 86 -8.39 16.20 3.01
CA ALA A 86 -9.78 16.46 2.69
C ALA A 86 -10.70 15.26 2.94
N SER A 87 -10.22 14.03 2.76
CA SER A 87 -11.02 12.82 2.86
C SER A 87 -10.64 11.96 4.06
N LEU A 88 -9.34 11.83 4.33
CA LEU A 88 -8.83 10.95 5.38
C LEU A 88 -8.55 11.67 6.71
N ASN A 89 -8.55 13.02 6.72
CA ASN A 89 -8.26 13.84 7.91
C ASN A 89 -6.96 13.43 8.60
N LEU A 90 -5.91 13.10 7.82
CA LEU A 90 -4.63 12.73 8.38
C LEU A 90 -3.99 13.95 9.07
N ASP A 91 -3.45 13.73 10.27
CA ASP A 91 -2.72 14.75 11.03
C ASP A 91 -1.28 14.84 10.52
N LEU A 92 -1.10 15.59 9.43
CA LEU A 92 0.20 15.81 8.82
C LEU A 92 0.82 17.14 9.31
N PRO A 93 2.15 17.20 9.47
CA PRO A 93 2.85 18.43 9.82
C PRO A 93 2.57 19.58 8.84
N ASP A 94 2.53 20.81 9.32
CA ASP A 94 2.24 22.02 8.53
C ASP A 94 3.20 22.25 7.35
N ASN A 95 4.39 21.68 7.40
CA ASN A 95 5.40 21.79 6.35
C ASN A 95 5.26 20.73 5.23
N VAL A 96 4.31 19.81 5.32
CA VAL A 96 4.04 18.85 4.26
C VAL A 96 3.37 19.56 3.09
N ILE A 97 3.96 19.41 1.90
CA ILE A 97 3.50 20.06 0.69
C ILE A 97 2.27 19.33 0.13
N ASN A 98 1.19 20.07 -0.13
CA ASN A 98 0.04 19.54 -0.87
C ASN A 98 0.43 19.41 -2.35
N THR A 99 0.46 18.17 -2.86
CA THR A 99 0.89 17.85 -4.22
C THR A 99 -0.24 17.87 -5.25
N GLY A 100 -1.41 18.38 -4.86
CA GLY A 100 -2.59 18.49 -5.71
C GLY A 100 -3.57 17.32 -5.52
N LYS A 101 -4.57 17.26 -6.41
CA LYS A 101 -5.61 16.23 -6.34
C LYS A 101 -5.14 14.91 -6.95
N VAL A 102 -5.73 13.80 -6.53
CA VAL A 102 -5.45 12.46 -7.08
C VAL A 102 -5.47 12.42 -8.60
N LYS A 103 -6.47 13.04 -9.23
CA LYS A 103 -6.65 13.06 -10.70
C LYS A 103 -5.90 14.21 -11.41
N GLU A 104 -5.39 15.15 -10.64
CA GLU A 104 -4.71 16.35 -11.13
C GLU A 104 -3.49 16.65 -10.24
N PRO A 105 -2.49 15.73 -10.18
CA PRO A 105 -1.30 15.96 -9.39
C PRO A 105 -0.49 17.12 -9.96
N ASN A 106 0.08 17.95 -9.09
CA ASN A 106 0.89 19.08 -9.48
C ASN A 106 2.37 18.69 -9.46
N LEU A 107 2.96 18.48 -10.64
CA LEU A 107 4.35 18.07 -10.78
C LEU A 107 5.32 19.07 -10.13
N GLU A 108 5.09 20.38 -10.22
CA GLU A 108 5.95 21.40 -9.61
C GLU A 108 5.93 21.26 -8.07
N SER A 109 4.75 21.09 -7.49
CA SER A 109 4.62 20.87 -6.04
C SER A 109 5.28 19.55 -5.60
N ILE A 110 5.14 18.47 -6.39
CA ILE A 110 5.81 17.19 -6.13
C ILE A 110 7.32 17.39 -6.10
N LEU A 111 7.89 18.03 -7.12
CA LEU A 111 9.33 18.24 -7.21
C LEU A 111 9.85 19.25 -6.18
N SER A 112 9.03 20.23 -5.76
CA SER A 112 9.40 21.17 -4.69
C SER A 112 9.53 20.53 -3.32
N ALA A 113 8.94 19.33 -3.12
CA ALA A 113 9.15 18.51 -1.94
C ALA A 113 10.50 17.77 -1.95
N GLU A 114 11.30 17.92 -3.01
CA GLU A 114 12.61 17.27 -3.21
C GLU A 114 12.59 15.76 -2.91
N PRO A 115 11.68 14.96 -3.54
CA PRO A 115 11.50 13.58 -3.19
C PRO A 115 12.72 12.72 -3.50
N ASP A 116 13.11 11.87 -2.57
CA ASP A 116 14.04 10.76 -2.77
C ASP A 116 13.33 9.40 -2.90
N PHE A 117 11.99 9.39 -2.73
CA PHE A 117 11.12 8.26 -3.01
C PHE A 117 9.68 8.73 -3.26
N ILE A 118 9.02 8.14 -4.26
CA ILE A 118 7.61 8.44 -4.59
C ILE A 118 6.78 7.15 -4.52
N ILE A 119 5.59 7.25 -3.93
CA ILE A 119 4.61 6.17 -3.84
C ILE A 119 3.35 6.55 -4.61
N GLY A 120 3.02 5.78 -5.64
CA GLY A 120 1.85 5.99 -6.50
C GLY A 120 0.99 4.74 -6.64
N SER A 121 -0.14 4.86 -7.36
CA SER A 121 -1.09 3.77 -7.57
C SER A 121 -1.14 3.33 -9.03
N VAL A 122 -1.20 2.03 -9.27
CA VAL A 122 -1.43 1.45 -10.61
C VAL A 122 -2.85 1.70 -11.12
N LYS A 123 -3.82 1.98 -10.24
CA LYS A 123 -5.23 2.24 -10.62
C LYS A 123 -5.51 3.69 -10.99
N THR A 124 -4.54 4.57 -10.86
CA THR A 124 -4.69 6.01 -11.08
C THR A 124 -3.86 6.44 -12.28
N SER A 125 -4.52 6.66 -13.43
CA SER A 125 -3.83 7.02 -14.69
C SER A 125 -2.94 8.25 -14.54
N SER A 126 -3.40 9.29 -13.82
CA SER A 126 -2.60 10.49 -13.57
C SER A 126 -1.33 10.24 -12.74
N ASN A 127 -1.28 9.17 -11.95
CA ASN A 127 -0.04 8.74 -11.28
C ASN A 127 0.91 8.07 -12.27
N LEU A 128 0.38 7.21 -13.14
CA LEU A 128 1.16 6.50 -14.16
C LEU A 128 1.72 7.47 -15.22
N ASP A 129 0.97 8.51 -15.58
CA ASP A 129 1.40 9.53 -16.54
C ASP A 129 2.66 10.29 -16.09
N LEU A 130 2.95 10.32 -14.79
CA LEU A 130 4.15 10.96 -14.22
C LEU A 130 5.36 10.02 -14.10
N MET A 131 5.17 8.72 -14.27
CA MET A 131 6.20 7.69 -14.03
C MET A 131 7.46 7.95 -14.87
N GLU A 132 7.33 8.14 -16.17
CA GLU A 132 8.45 8.40 -17.08
C GLU A 132 9.23 9.67 -16.68
N THR A 133 8.51 10.69 -16.17
CA THR A 133 9.14 11.92 -15.66
C THR A 133 10.01 11.63 -14.43
N PHE A 134 9.50 10.89 -13.46
CA PHE A 134 10.26 10.53 -12.26
C PHE A 134 11.48 9.67 -12.58
N GLU A 135 11.31 8.69 -13.45
CA GLU A 135 12.42 7.83 -13.93
C GLU A 135 13.51 8.66 -14.63
N SER A 136 13.11 9.61 -15.50
CA SER A 136 14.06 10.48 -16.20
C SER A 136 14.85 11.41 -15.26
N LEU A 137 14.27 11.75 -14.11
CA LEU A 137 14.91 12.52 -13.05
C LEU A 137 15.70 11.66 -12.07
N GLY A 138 15.69 10.33 -12.23
CA GLY A 138 16.38 9.40 -11.35
C GLY A 138 15.76 9.30 -9.95
N ILE A 139 14.47 9.64 -9.81
CA ILE A 139 13.75 9.55 -8.55
C ILE A 139 13.13 8.15 -8.45
N PRO A 140 13.51 7.32 -7.46
CA PRO A 140 12.87 6.03 -7.23
C PRO A 140 11.37 6.20 -7.01
N CYS A 141 10.56 5.43 -7.74
CA CYS A 141 9.11 5.44 -7.58
C CYS A 141 8.55 4.01 -7.59
N ALA A 142 7.65 3.71 -6.67
CA ALA A 142 6.94 2.45 -6.58
C ALA A 142 5.43 2.66 -6.77
N TYR A 143 4.79 1.72 -7.46
CA TYR A 143 3.35 1.75 -7.73
C TYR A 143 2.71 0.50 -7.16
N PHE A 144 1.66 0.71 -6.36
CA PHE A 144 0.93 -0.36 -5.68
C PHE A 144 -0.51 -0.47 -6.18
N ASP A 145 -1.05 -1.69 -6.11
CA ASP A 145 -2.43 -2.06 -6.40
C ASP A 145 -3.10 -2.56 -5.13
N VAL A 146 -3.64 -1.66 -4.32
CA VAL A 146 -4.32 -2.04 -3.07
C VAL A 146 -5.83 -2.00 -3.29
N THR A 147 -6.43 -3.18 -3.43
CA THR A 147 -7.87 -3.37 -3.64
C THR A 147 -8.53 -4.14 -2.51
N GLY A 148 -7.76 -4.95 -1.77
CA GLY A 148 -8.21 -5.77 -0.66
C GLY A 148 -7.27 -5.70 0.54
N PHE A 149 -7.60 -6.49 1.57
CA PHE A 149 -6.81 -6.51 2.81
C PHE A 149 -5.46 -7.20 2.63
N ASP A 150 -5.38 -8.22 1.78
CA ASP A 150 -4.11 -8.90 1.50
C ASP A 150 -3.14 -7.98 0.76
N ASP A 151 -3.62 -7.18 -0.21
CA ASP A 151 -2.80 -6.17 -0.90
C ASP A 151 -2.29 -5.10 0.08
N TYR A 152 -3.16 -4.67 1.04
CA TYR A 152 -2.74 -3.78 2.11
C TYR A 152 -1.61 -4.37 2.96
N LEU A 153 -1.70 -5.66 3.32
CA LEU A 153 -0.65 -6.34 4.08
C LEU A 153 0.66 -6.40 3.29
N ASP A 154 0.60 -6.68 2.00
CA ASP A 154 1.79 -6.74 1.14
C ASP A 154 2.46 -5.37 1.02
N MET A 155 1.71 -4.30 0.76
CA MET A 155 2.25 -2.94 0.74
C MET A 155 2.81 -2.53 2.11
N LEU A 156 2.07 -2.78 3.20
CA LEU A 156 2.54 -2.46 4.56
C LEU A 156 3.82 -3.23 4.92
N ASN A 157 3.92 -4.49 4.49
CA ASN A 157 5.13 -5.30 4.68
C ASN A 157 6.34 -4.67 4.01
N ILE A 158 6.21 -4.26 2.73
CA ILE A 158 7.27 -3.56 1.99
C ILE A 158 7.63 -2.24 2.67
N CYS A 159 6.63 -1.42 3.01
CA CYS A 159 6.85 -0.14 3.69
C CYS A 159 7.58 -0.31 5.04
N THR A 160 7.22 -1.34 5.82
CA THR A 160 7.91 -1.62 7.11
C THR A 160 9.29 -2.23 6.94
N ASP A 161 9.61 -2.86 5.82
CA ASP A 161 10.97 -3.24 5.46
C ASP A 161 11.83 -2.00 5.16
N ILE A 162 11.29 -1.06 4.39
CA ILE A 162 11.97 0.20 4.05
C ILE A 162 12.25 1.03 5.32
N THR A 163 11.27 1.15 6.22
CA THR A 163 11.38 1.93 7.46
C THR A 163 12.12 1.18 8.59
N GLY A 164 12.31 -0.13 8.45
CA GLY A 164 12.90 -1.00 9.48
C GLY A 164 11.97 -1.26 10.67
N ARG A 165 10.65 -1.01 10.56
CA ARG A 165 9.66 -1.05 11.63
C ARG A 165 8.75 -2.28 11.55
N LYS A 166 9.34 -3.48 11.61
CA LYS A 166 8.57 -4.75 11.61
C LYS A 166 7.62 -4.90 12.81
N ASP A 167 7.86 -4.18 13.90
CA ASP A 167 6.92 -4.06 15.00
C ASP A 167 5.58 -3.44 14.56
N LEU A 168 5.63 -2.47 13.63
CA LEU A 168 4.42 -1.83 13.07
C LEU A 168 3.72 -2.73 12.03
N TYR A 169 4.45 -3.55 11.28
CA TYR A 169 3.81 -4.59 10.46
C TYR A 169 2.99 -5.54 11.32
N LYS A 170 3.55 -5.94 12.48
CA LYS A 170 2.80 -6.79 13.40
C LYS A 170 1.56 -6.06 13.93
N ALA A 171 1.71 -4.84 14.44
CA ALA A 171 0.64 -4.10 15.11
C ALA A 171 -0.48 -3.68 14.14
N ASN A 172 -0.12 -3.12 12.97
CA ASN A 172 -1.06 -2.54 12.01
C ASN A 172 -1.48 -3.53 10.89
N GLY A 173 -0.78 -4.65 10.74
CA GLY A 173 -1.09 -5.71 9.78
C GLY A 173 -1.61 -6.97 10.48
N LEU A 174 -0.70 -7.77 11.04
CA LEU A 174 -1.03 -9.12 11.54
C LEU A 174 -2.02 -9.12 12.72
N ASP A 175 -1.92 -8.17 13.63
CA ASP A 175 -2.86 -8.06 14.76
C ASP A 175 -4.25 -7.62 14.27
N VAL A 176 -4.34 -6.80 13.21
CA VAL A 176 -5.60 -6.44 12.55
C VAL A 176 -6.19 -7.64 11.81
N GLN A 177 -5.37 -8.39 11.05
CA GLN A 177 -5.78 -9.63 10.40
C GLN A 177 -6.39 -10.61 11.40
N GLN A 178 -5.77 -10.76 12.57
CA GLN A 178 -6.30 -11.64 13.62
C GLN A 178 -7.63 -11.12 14.18
N GLN A 179 -7.81 -9.80 14.29
CA GLN A 179 -9.08 -9.20 14.72
C GLN A 179 -10.19 -9.45 13.70
N ILE A 180 -9.89 -9.28 12.41
CA ILE A 180 -10.83 -9.60 11.31
C ILE A 180 -11.22 -11.08 11.37
N ALA A 181 -10.25 -12.00 11.45
CA ALA A 181 -10.51 -13.43 11.54
C ALA A 181 -11.36 -13.80 12.78
N ASN A 182 -11.17 -13.10 13.90
CA ASN A 182 -11.97 -13.30 15.10
C ASN A 182 -13.40 -12.72 14.96
N ALA A 183 -13.57 -11.66 14.18
CA ALA A 183 -14.89 -11.10 13.88
C ALA A 183 -15.67 -12.04 12.94
N VAL A 184 -15.03 -12.52 11.88
CA VAL A 184 -15.62 -13.48 10.93
C VAL A 184 -16.08 -14.77 11.63
N LYS A 185 -15.32 -15.29 12.60
CA LYS A 185 -15.71 -16.48 13.39
C LYS A 185 -16.99 -16.28 14.23
N LYS A 186 -17.42 -15.04 14.44
CA LYS A 186 -18.67 -14.73 15.17
C LYS A 186 -19.88 -14.62 14.25
N ALA A 187 -19.69 -14.67 12.94
CA ALA A 187 -20.79 -14.76 12.00
C ALA A 187 -21.64 -16.00 12.31
N ASP A 188 -22.95 -15.83 12.31
CA ASP A 188 -23.90 -16.87 12.73
C ASP A 188 -24.20 -17.90 11.62
N GLY A 189 -23.62 -17.71 10.42
CA GLY A 189 -23.84 -18.57 9.26
C GLY A 189 -25.17 -18.36 8.56
N SER A 190 -25.88 -17.26 8.84
CA SER A 190 -27.20 -16.95 8.23
C SER A 190 -27.12 -16.63 6.74
N SER A 191 -25.95 -16.26 6.23
CA SER A 191 -25.69 -15.89 4.83
C SER A 191 -26.72 -14.89 4.25
N PRO A 192 -26.88 -13.72 4.87
CA PRO A 192 -27.89 -12.75 4.44
C PRO A 192 -27.58 -12.23 3.02
N GLU A 193 -28.66 -11.96 2.25
CA GLU A 193 -28.56 -11.28 0.97
C GLU A 193 -28.32 -9.79 1.18
N VAL A 194 -27.22 -9.26 0.60
CA VAL A 194 -26.80 -7.88 0.80
C VAL A 194 -26.61 -7.17 -0.53
N LEU A 195 -26.85 -5.84 -0.53
CA LEU A 195 -26.50 -4.95 -1.62
C LEU A 195 -25.47 -3.94 -1.14
N TYR A 196 -24.31 -3.89 -1.78
CA TYR A 196 -23.32 -2.86 -1.52
C TYR A 196 -23.39 -1.74 -2.56
N LEU A 197 -23.65 -0.51 -2.11
CA LEU A 197 -23.72 0.70 -2.91
C LEU A 197 -22.53 1.62 -2.60
N ARG A 198 -21.79 1.98 -3.63
CA ARG A 198 -20.80 3.05 -3.56
C ARG A 198 -21.40 4.33 -4.11
N THR A 199 -21.35 5.40 -3.31
CA THR A 199 -21.92 6.70 -3.66
C THR A 199 -20.85 7.74 -3.93
N SER A 200 -21.17 8.70 -4.78
CA SER A 200 -20.40 9.90 -5.03
C SER A 200 -21.34 11.09 -5.19
N ALA A 201 -20.81 12.31 -5.30
CA ALA A 201 -21.63 13.50 -5.55
C ALA A 201 -22.49 13.41 -6.83
N SER A 202 -22.13 12.54 -7.78
CA SER A 202 -22.77 12.47 -9.10
C SER A 202 -23.31 11.09 -9.47
N SER A 203 -23.02 10.04 -8.68
CA SER A 203 -23.42 8.66 -9.04
C SER A 203 -23.61 7.77 -7.83
N VAL A 204 -24.47 6.77 -7.99
CA VAL A 204 -24.62 5.62 -7.10
C VAL A 204 -24.38 4.38 -7.95
N THR A 205 -23.50 3.49 -7.51
CA THR A 205 -23.20 2.26 -8.23
C THR A 205 -23.24 1.07 -7.27
N ALA A 206 -23.87 -0.03 -7.70
CA ALA A 206 -23.73 -1.29 -6.99
C ALA A 206 -22.35 -1.88 -7.26
N LYS A 207 -21.76 -2.47 -6.24
CA LYS A 207 -20.45 -3.13 -6.29
C LYS A 207 -20.60 -4.59 -5.89
N GLY A 208 -19.90 -5.46 -6.60
CA GLY A 208 -19.80 -6.88 -6.27
C GLY A 208 -18.88 -7.15 -5.08
N SER A 209 -18.69 -8.43 -4.81
CA SER A 209 -17.83 -8.91 -3.72
C SER A 209 -16.35 -8.79 -4.01
N GLU A 210 -15.94 -8.67 -5.27
CA GLU A 210 -14.52 -8.67 -5.68
C GLU A 210 -14.02 -7.26 -6.03
N GLY A 211 -12.72 -7.04 -5.85
CA GLY A 211 -12.00 -5.84 -6.29
C GLY A 211 -12.32 -4.58 -5.49
N ASN A 212 -12.82 -4.74 -4.27
CA ASN A 212 -13.01 -3.66 -3.31
C ASN A 212 -13.13 -4.19 -1.87
N VAL A 213 -12.58 -3.45 -0.93
CA VAL A 213 -12.47 -3.85 0.49
C VAL A 213 -13.83 -4.18 1.12
N CYS A 214 -14.86 -3.37 0.86
CA CYS A 214 -16.17 -3.58 1.49
C CYS A 214 -16.85 -4.87 0.98
N GLY A 215 -16.76 -5.14 -0.33
CA GLY A 215 -17.27 -6.38 -0.93
C GLY A 215 -16.59 -7.62 -0.35
N GLU A 216 -15.27 -7.57 -0.20
CA GLU A 216 -14.48 -8.65 0.39
C GLU A 216 -14.86 -8.90 1.86
N ILE A 217 -15.00 -7.84 2.67
CA ILE A 217 -15.45 -7.97 4.07
C ILE A 217 -16.83 -8.63 4.17
N LEU A 218 -17.78 -8.23 3.32
CA LEU A 218 -19.11 -8.83 3.29
C LEU A 218 -19.07 -10.31 2.89
N SER A 219 -18.23 -10.65 1.91
CA SER A 219 -17.97 -12.04 1.50
C SER A 219 -17.36 -12.87 2.62
N ASP A 220 -16.36 -12.35 3.32
CA ASP A 220 -15.70 -13.02 4.46
C ASP A 220 -16.68 -13.27 5.62
N LEU A 221 -17.65 -12.38 5.82
CA LEU A 221 -18.73 -12.55 6.80
C LEU A 221 -19.78 -13.57 6.35
N GLY A 222 -19.66 -14.12 5.14
CA GLY A 222 -20.59 -15.11 4.58
C GLY A 222 -21.86 -14.49 3.97
N CYS A 223 -21.88 -13.18 3.73
CA CYS A 223 -22.99 -12.53 3.04
C CYS A 223 -23.03 -12.90 1.55
N ILE A 224 -24.21 -12.91 0.97
CA ILE A 224 -24.44 -13.10 -0.47
C ILE A 224 -24.69 -11.73 -1.09
N ASN A 225 -23.73 -11.22 -1.87
CA ASN A 225 -23.90 -9.93 -2.53
C ASN A 225 -24.74 -10.11 -3.81
N ILE A 226 -25.96 -9.56 -3.80
CA ILE A 226 -26.92 -9.71 -4.90
C ILE A 226 -26.50 -8.96 -6.19
N ALA A 227 -25.48 -8.11 -6.13
CA ALA A 227 -24.90 -7.49 -7.33
C ALA A 227 -23.96 -8.44 -8.10
N ASP A 228 -23.49 -9.53 -7.46
CA ASP A 228 -22.62 -10.50 -8.12
C ASP A 228 -23.38 -11.24 -9.23
N GLY A 229 -22.89 -11.11 -10.47
CA GLY A 229 -23.50 -11.71 -11.64
C GLY A 229 -24.87 -11.11 -12.04
N ASN A 230 -25.34 -10.03 -11.42
CA ASN A 230 -26.60 -9.37 -11.72
C ASN A 230 -26.39 -8.04 -12.47
N ALA A 231 -26.41 -8.09 -13.81
CA ALA A 231 -26.23 -6.93 -14.67
C ALA A 231 -27.29 -5.82 -14.46
N ALA A 232 -28.51 -6.17 -14.01
CA ALA A 232 -29.55 -5.18 -13.72
C ALA A 232 -29.21 -4.30 -12.52
N LEU A 233 -28.42 -4.81 -11.58
CA LEU A 233 -27.93 -4.04 -10.42
C LEU A 233 -26.57 -3.40 -10.70
N SER A 234 -25.63 -4.13 -11.32
CA SER A 234 -24.25 -3.66 -11.49
C SER A 234 -24.09 -2.64 -12.64
N GLU A 235 -24.88 -2.76 -13.71
CA GLU A 235 -24.78 -1.88 -14.90
C GLU A 235 -25.87 -0.83 -14.97
N ASN A 236 -27.09 -1.16 -14.51
CA ASN A 236 -28.28 -0.32 -14.64
C ASN A 236 -29.05 -0.22 -13.33
N LEU A 237 -28.37 0.20 -12.26
CA LEU A 237 -28.98 0.31 -10.93
C LEU A 237 -30.26 1.13 -10.96
N SER A 238 -31.37 0.51 -10.61
CA SER A 238 -32.68 1.16 -10.47
C SER A 238 -33.32 0.77 -9.15
N LEU A 239 -34.18 1.66 -8.63
CA LEU A 239 -34.96 1.37 -7.41
C LEU A 239 -35.84 0.12 -7.59
N GLU A 240 -36.40 -0.06 -8.78
CA GLU A 240 -37.23 -1.22 -9.11
C GLU A 240 -36.42 -2.53 -9.03
N ALA A 241 -35.19 -2.54 -9.58
CA ALA A 241 -34.30 -3.69 -9.50
C ALA A 241 -33.91 -4.02 -8.05
N ILE A 242 -33.67 -3.00 -7.22
CA ILE A 242 -33.38 -3.19 -5.79
C ILE A 242 -34.60 -3.78 -5.07
N LEU A 243 -35.79 -3.23 -5.31
CA LEU A 243 -37.04 -3.71 -4.68
C LEU A 243 -37.39 -5.14 -5.14
N GLN A 244 -37.08 -5.48 -6.39
CA GLN A 244 -37.34 -6.83 -6.90
C GLN A 244 -36.35 -7.86 -6.33
N ALA A 245 -35.09 -7.43 -6.07
CA ALA A 245 -34.07 -8.28 -5.49
C ALA A 245 -34.24 -8.48 -3.97
N ASP A 246 -34.96 -7.55 -3.30
CA ASP A 246 -35.35 -7.59 -1.88
C ASP A 246 -34.21 -7.98 -0.90
N PRO A 247 -33.04 -7.28 -0.91
CA PRO A 247 -31.93 -7.64 -0.05
C PRO A 247 -32.26 -7.46 1.44
N ASP A 248 -31.72 -8.33 2.31
CA ASP A 248 -31.85 -8.21 3.76
C ASP A 248 -31.21 -6.92 4.30
N TYR A 249 -30.06 -6.51 3.69
CA TYR A 249 -29.33 -5.28 4.08
C TYR A 249 -28.79 -4.53 2.87
N ILE A 250 -28.74 -3.20 2.98
CA ILE A 250 -28.08 -2.32 2.02
C ILE A 250 -26.95 -1.57 2.72
N PHE A 251 -25.74 -1.77 2.27
CA PHE A 251 -24.55 -1.03 2.72
C PHE A 251 -24.27 0.12 1.75
N VAL A 252 -24.01 1.31 2.29
CA VAL A 252 -23.76 2.53 1.50
C VAL A 252 -22.47 3.18 2.00
N THR A 253 -21.53 3.45 1.06
CA THR A 253 -20.27 4.15 1.36
C THR A 253 -20.04 5.34 0.43
#